data_e66f6c088343b18fb6a40051ed339c84
#
_entry.id   e66f6c088343b18fb6a40051ed339c84
#
_cell.length_a   1.000
_cell.length_b   1.000
_cell.length_c   1.000
_cell.angle_alpha   90.00
_cell.angle_beta   90.00
_cell.angle_gamma   90.00
#
_symmetry.space_group_name_H-M   'P 1'
#
loop_
_entity.id
_entity.type
_entity.pdbx_description
1 polymer ?
#
loop_
_entity_poly.entity_id
_entity_poly.type
_entity_poly.pdbx_seq_one_letter_code
_entity_poly.pdbx_strand_id
1 'polypeptide(L)'
;MQIALDTNRGLLESKGVLYPKAGAKGKTAHHDLAYALNSKFKRNDYLELIGMIKEEIKEHHHTVIISSEAFQNIHNMNRVNILVETLKPDNTTIICYFREYADYCIASFSQRIQAQPAFITFQNQVDDMKGLSITTFIERWVSVGTFKMYWFDRNKLINLDIVDDFFNRIGFAGYLSDLEKCPYNPNPSIGGNLLFLKNAANYLRCEFISYQSMSKLAATFAAFRVPMYLATDHVEFLRDGSNYNNYLFEHLGPIDMKDWSDNPPIPNNARLQADIDKLYLFAPGADKELIQKIAHHALEDVNWFSIVDYK
;
A
#
# COMPACT_ATOMS: atom_id res chain seq x y z
N MET A 1 2.34 7.75 -6.67
CA MET A 1 2.16 9.14 -6.21
C MET A 1 3.40 9.69 -5.52
N GLN A 2 3.90 9.15 -4.40
CA GLN A 2 5.07 9.72 -3.67
C GLN A 2 6.32 9.86 -4.54
N ILE A 3 6.60 8.89 -5.42
CA ILE A 3 7.70 8.98 -6.39
C ILE A 3 7.50 10.18 -7.33
N ALA A 4 6.28 10.39 -7.83
CA ALA A 4 6.00 11.52 -8.71
C ALA A 4 6.16 12.87 -7.97
N LEU A 5 5.74 12.96 -6.70
CA LEU A 5 5.98 14.14 -5.87
C LEU A 5 7.47 14.41 -5.67
N ASP A 6 8.24 13.37 -5.38
CA ASP A 6 9.68 13.47 -5.16
C ASP A 6 10.45 13.87 -6.43
N THR A 7 10.13 13.22 -7.55
CA THR A 7 10.75 13.52 -8.86
C THR A 7 10.47 14.97 -9.29
N ASN A 8 9.26 15.46 -9.02
CA ASN A 8 8.84 16.79 -9.45
C ASN A 8 9.02 17.90 -8.41
N ARG A 9 9.88 17.70 -7.37
CA ARG A 9 10.10 18.72 -6.33
C ARG A 9 10.44 20.10 -6.90
N GLY A 10 11.32 20.16 -7.91
CA GLY A 10 11.72 21.42 -8.55
C GLY A 10 10.56 22.13 -9.25
N LEU A 11 9.71 21.39 -9.95
CA LEU A 11 8.51 21.94 -10.57
C LEU A 11 7.53 22.44 -9.50
N LEU A 12 7.26 21.63 -8.47
CA LEU A 12 6.39 22.00 -7.35
C LEU A 12 6.87 23.28 -6.67
N GLU A 13 8.16 23.34 -6.32
CA GLU A 13 8.81 24.49 -5.71
C GLU A 13 8.62 25.74 -6.54
N SER A 14 8.84 25.66 -7.88
CA SER A 14 8.65 26.80 -8.81
C SER A 14 7.21 27.32 -8.84
N LYS A 15 6.26 26.53 -8.35
CA LYS A 15 4.83 26.86 -8.25
C LYS A 15 4.38 27.14 -6.82
N GLY A 16 5.31 27.32 -5.89
CA GLY A 16 4.99 27.63 -4.50
C GLY A 16 4.46 26.44 -3.69
N VAL A 17 4.70 25.21 -4.13
CA VAL A 17 4.32 24.00 -3.44
C VAL A 17 5.57 23.29 -2.91
N LEU A 18 5.64 23.13 -1.61
CA LEU A 18 6.72 22.39 -0.95
C LEU A 18 6.34 20.92 -0.75
N TYR A 19 7.17 20.02 -1.22
CA TYR A 19 7.21 18.61 -0.79
C TYR A 19 8.47 18.40 0.05
N PRO A 20 8.40 18.48 1.41
CA PRO A 20 9.58 18.53 2.26
C PRO A 20 10.50 17.33 2.09
N LYS A 21 11.81 17.52 2.25
CA LYS A 21 12.80 16.44 2.36
C LYS A 21 12.85 15.88 3.77
N ALA A 22 12.64 16.74 4.75
CA ALA A 22 12.56 16.33 6.15
C ALA A 22 11.42 15.32 6.36
N GLY A 23 11.67 14.31 7.19
CA GLY A 23 10.71 13.23 7.43
C GLY A 23 10.63 12.15 6.36
N ALA A 24 11.30 12.33 5.20
CA ALA A 24 11.42 11.30 4.16
C ALA A 24 12.74 10.48 4.25
N LYS A 25 13.79 11.01 4.91
CA LYS A 25 15.10 10.33 5.12
C LYS A 25 15.70 9.73 3.84
N GLY A 26 15.75 10.52 2.76
CA GLY A 26 16.24 10.06 1.45
C GLY A 26 15.33 9.06 0.73
N LYS A 27 14.09 8.89 1.22
CA LYS A 27 13.02 8.12 0.57
C LYS A 27 12.03 9.07 -0.10
N THR A 28 11.15 8.52 -0.93
CA THR A 28 10.15 9.29 -1.68
C THR A 28 8.92 9.66 -0.85
N ALA A 29 8.70 9.01 0.29
CA ALA A 29 7.53 9.19 1.16
C ALA A 29 7.95 9.55 2.59
N HIS A 30 7.12 10.31 3.31
CA HIS A 30 7.37 10.76 4.68
C HIS A 30 7.11 9.65 5.72
N HIS A 31 7.65 8.43 5.48
CA HIS A 31 7.48 7.32 6.41
C HIS A 31 8.14 7.58 7.75
N ASP A 32 9.30 8.24 7.75
CA ASP A 32 10.03 8.54 8.97
C ASP A 32 9.25 9.47 9.89
N LEU A 33 8.64 10.51 9.31
CA LEU A 33 7.73 11.39 10.03
C LEU A 33 6.49 10.62 10.54
N ALA A 34 5.86 9.80 9.69
CA ALA A 34 4.68 9.03 10.08
C ALA A 34 4.97 8.09 11.27
N TYR A 35 6.14 7.42 11.26
CA TYR A 35 6.57 6.58 12.38
C TYR A 35 6.89 7.40 13.63
N ALA A 36 7.50 8.57 13.49
CA ALA A 36 7.79 9.45 14.62
C ALA A 36 6.50 10.01 15.25
N LEU A 37 5.49 10.33 14.43
CA LEU A 37 4.18 10.79 14.89
C LEU A 37 3.35 9.66 15.53
N ASN A 38 3.59 8.41 15.15
CA ASN A 38 2.90 7.28 15.75
C ASN A 38 3.52 6.92 17.10
N SER A 39 2.80 7.23 18.19
CA SER A 39 3.26 7.02 19.56
C SER A 39 3.61 5.56 19.90
N LYS A 40 3.12 4.57 19.13
CA LYS A 40 3.45 3.15 19.31
C LYS A 40 4.94 2.86 19.10
N PHE A 41 5.63 3.64 18.27
CA PHE A 41 7.05 3.43 17.97
C PHE A 41 8.00 4.04 19.01
N LYS A 42 7.50 4.66 20.10
CA LYS A 42 8.28 5.26 21.20
C LYS A 42 9.41 6.21 20.71
N ARG A 43 9.28 6.80 19.54
CA ARG A 43 10.21 7.79 19.00
C ARG A 43 9.94 9.15 19.64
N ASN A 44 10.99 9.88 19.99
CA ASN A 44 10.91 11.21 20.60
C ASN A 44 11.42 12.33 19.68
N ASP A 45 11.93 11.98 18.50
CA ASP A 45 12.49 12.90 17.50
C ASP A 45 11.43 13.58 16.61
N TYR A 46 10.14 13.37 16.89
CA TYR A 46 9.06 13.97 16.08
C TYR A 46 9.07 15.51 16.11
N LEU A 47 9.46 16.13 17.23
CA LEU A 47 9.57 17.59 17.32
C LEU A 47 10.72 18.13 16.47
N GLU A 48 11.85 17.43 16.43
CA GLU A 48 12.99 17.77 15.58
C GLU A 48 12.59 17.68 14.10
N LEU A 49 11.94 16.57 13.69
CA LEU A 49 11.47 16.41 12.32
C LEU A 49 10.46 17.49 11.90
N ILE A 50 9.54 17.87 12.81
CA ILE A 50 8.60 18.96 12.57
C ILE A 50 9.34 20.29 12.40
N GLY A 51 10.35 20.55 13.25
CA GLY A 51 11.20 21.74 13.18
C GLY A 51 11.93 21.82 11.83
N MET A 52 12.53 20.71 11.37
CA MET A 52 13.19 20.63 10.07
C MET A 52 12.21 20.92 8.92
N ILE A 53 10.98 20.37 8.95
CA ILE A 53 9.96 20.68 7.94
C ILE A 53 9.63 22.17 7.95
N LYS A 54 9.49 22.77 9.13
CA LYS A 54 9.19 24.19 9.26
C LYS A 54 10.30 25.07 8.68
N GLU A 55 11.56 24.68 8.83
CA GLU A 55 12.72 25.39 8.26
C GLU A 55 12.76 25.33 6.72
N GLU A 56 12.20 24.28 6.11
CA GLU A 56 12.07 24.18 4.66
C GLU A 56 10.99 25.11 4.09
N ILE A 57 10.01 25.54 4.90
CA ILE A 57 8.92 26.45 4.47
C ILE A 57 9.47 27.86 4.27
N LYS A 58 9.26 28.43 3.07
CA LYS A 58 9.65 29.80 2.70
C LYS A 58 8.40 30.64 2.42
N GLU A 59 8.55 31.96 2.39
CA GLU A 59 7.43 32.90 2.17
C GLU A 59 6.65 32.67 0.87
N HIS A 60 7.30 32.19 -0.16
CA HIS A 60 6.64 31.90 -1.43
C HIS A 60 5.82 30.60 -1.44
N HIS A 61 5.97 29.75 -0.43
CA HIS A 61 5.22 28.51 -0.33
C HIS A 61 3.80 28.77 0.19
N HIS A 62 2.83 28.50 -0.65
CA HIS A 62 1.41 28.57 -0.29
C HIS A 62 0.80 27.19 0.03
N THR A 63 1.51 26.10 -0.27
CA THR A 63 1.05 24.72 -0.01
C THR A 63 2.23 23.85 0.42
N VAL A 64 2.01 23.04 1.45
CA VAL A 64 2.95 22.00 1.89
C VAL A 64 2.27 20.64 1.76
N ILE A 65 2.90 19.72 1.06
CA ILE A 65 2.39 18.35 0.88
C ILE A 65 3.22 17.38 1.73
N ILE A 66 2.57 16.66 2.61
CA ILE A 66 3.18 15.57 3.40
C ILE A 66 2.45 14.28 3.07
N SER A 67 3.17 13.27 2.59
CA SER A 67 2.53 12.03 2.09
C SER A 67 3.24 10.78 2.57
N SER A 68 2.46 9.87 3.14
CA SER A 68 2.90 8.52 3.50
C SER A 68 1.68 7.61 3.73
N GLU A 69 1.70 6.38 3.23
CA GLU A 69 0.70 5.39 3.59
C GLU A 69 0.78 4.97 5.07
N ALA A 70 1.92 5.17 5.72
CA ALA A 70 2.08 4.84 7.13
C ALA A 70 1.24 5.73 8.07
N PHE A 71 0.73 6.87 7.60
CA PHE A 71 -0.19 7.70 8.36
C PHE A 71 -1.49 6.97 8.74
N GLN A 72 -1.95 6.02 7.92
CA GLN A 72 -3.14 5.21 8.26
C GLN A 72 -3.04 4.48 9.60
N ASN A 73 -1.82 4.20 10.06
CA ASN A 73 -1.56 3.46 11.30
C ASN A 73 -1.50 4.35 12.55
N ILE A 74 -1.70 5.66 12.41
CA ILE A 74 -1.70 6.58 13.56
C ILE A 74 -3.06 6.54 14.23
N HIS A 75 -3.09 6.11 15.49
CA HIS A 75 -4.32 6.05 16.29
C HIS A 75 -4.46 7.20 17.26
N ASN A 76 -3.35 7.74 17.75
CA ASN A 76 -3.34 8.89 18.65
C ASN A 76 -2.93 10.14 17.89
N MET A 77 -3.83 11.11 17.78
CA MET A 77 -3.65 12.31 16.99
C MET A 77 -2.86 13.42 17.68
N ASN A 78 -2.48 13.27 18.97
CA ASN A 78 -1.81 14.33 19.71
C ASN A 78 -0.56 14.87 19.01
N ARG A 79 0.30 13.96 18.47
CA ARG A 79 1.52 14.39 17.75
C ARG A 79 1.22 14.99 16.38
N VAL A 80 0.13 14.55 15.75
CA VAL A 80 -0.35 15.14 14.48
C VAL A 80 -0.87 16.55 14.72
N ASN A 81 -1.59 16.78 15.83
CA ASN A 81 -2.05 18.11 16.22
C ASN A 81 -0.85 19.04 16.49
N ILE A 82 0.20 18.56 17.18
CA ILE A 82 1.43 19.31 17.37
C ILE A 82 2.09 19.69 16.03
N LEU A 83 2.09 18.78 15.04
CA LEU A 83 2.57 19.09 13.68
C LEU A 83 1.78 20.27 13.10
N VAL A 84 0.44 20.18 13.09
CA VAL A 84 -0.42 21.23 12.54
C VAL A 84 -0.25 22.56 13.30
N GLU A 85 -0.26 22.53 14.64
CA GLU A 85 -0.06 23.70 15.49
C GLU A 85 1.31 24.37 15.28
N THR A 86 2.35 23.58 15.00
CA THR A 86 3.72 24.09 14.76
C THR A 86 3.86 24.73 13.40
N LEU A 87 3.28 24.10 12.36
CA LEU A 87 3.34 24.61 10.98
C LEU A 87 2.36 25.78 10.76
N LYS A 88 1.28 25.85 11.54
CA LYS A 88 0.25 26.91 11.50
C LYS A 88 -0.30 27.19 10.11
N PRO A 89 -0.78 26.19 9.38
CA PRO A 89 -1.39 26.41 8.08
C PRO A 89 -2.75 27.12 8.25
N ASP A 90 -3.15 27.95 7.27
CA ASP A 90 -4.49 28.54 7.23
C ASP A 90 -5.56 27.44 7.08
N ASN A 91 -5.23 26.41 6.33
CA ASN A 91 -6.11 25.25 6.08
C ASN A 91 -5.32 23.94 6.05
N THR A 92 -5.88 22.91 6.67
CA THR A 92 -5.37 21.54 6.58
C THR A 92 -6.37 20.68 5.80
N THR A 93 -5.91 20.02 4.74
CA THR A 93 -6.72 19.08 3.97
C THR A 93 -6.08 17.69 4.03
N ILE A 94 -6.86 16.72 4.47
CA ILE A 94 -6.49 15.30 4.48
C ILE A 94 -7.06 14.65 3.22
N ILE A 95 -6.21 14.09 2.38
CA ILE A 95 -6.63 13.37 1.17
C ILE A 95 -6.37 11.89 1.37
N CYS A 96 -7.42 11.10 1.25
CA CYS A 96 -7.33 9.65 1.40
C CYS A 96 -7.99 8.93 0.23
N TYR A 97 -7.29 7.94 -0.32
CA TYR A 97 -7.79 7.05 -1.36
C TYR A 97 -8.13 5.70 -0.77
N PHE A 98 -9.36 5.26 -0.97
CA PHE A 98 -9.88 4.01 -0.45
C PHE A 98 -10.05 2.97 -1.56
N ARG A 99 -9.79 1.72 -1.21
CA ARG A 99 -10.11 0.56 -2.06
C ARG A 99 -11.40 -0.08 -1.58
N GLU A 100 -12.04 -0.83 -2.46
CA GLU A 100 -13.06 -1.79 -2.06
C GLU A 100 -12.46 -2.77 -1.02
N TYR A 101 -13.28 -3.26 -0.08
CA TYR A 101 -12.76 -3.92 1.12
C TYR A 101 -12.03 -5.23 0.85
N ALA A 102 -12.55 -6.05 -0.09
CA ALA A 102 -11.85 -7.27 -0.48
C ALA A 102 -10.52 -6.95 -1.20
N ASP A 103 -10.53 -5.95 -2.09
CA ASP A 103 -9.31 -5.43 -2.73
C ASP A 103 -8.26 -4.96 -1.71
N TYR A 104 -8.72 -4.25 -0.69
CA TYR A 104 -7.85 -3.78 0.39
C TYR A 104 -7.28 -4.93 1.21
N CYS A 105 -8.12 -5.92 1.56
CA CYS A 105 -7.73 -7.11 2.30
C CYS A 105 -6.63 -7.88 1.56
N ILE A 106 -6.82 -8.15 0.26
CA ILE A 106 -5.85 -8.87 -0.57
C ILE A 106 -4.54 -8.08 -0.72
N ALA A 107 -4.62 -6.79 -0.98
CA ALA A 107 -3.43 -5.95 -1.11
C ALA A 107 -2.64 -5.91 0.20
N SER A 108 -3.32 -5.78 1.33
CA SER A 108 -2.71 -5.80 2.67
C SER A 108 -2.07 -7.17 2.98
N PHE A 109 -2.75 -8.26 2.66
CA PHE A 109 -2.21 -9.62 2.81
C PHE A 109 -0.92 -9.81 2.02
N SER A 110 -0.93 -9.45 0.74
CA SER A 110 0.26 -9.53 -0.11
C SER A 110 1.41 -8.69 0.44
N GLN A 111 1.13 -7.47 0.89
CA GLN A 111 2.13 -6.58 1.47
C GLN A 111 2.73 -7.14 2.78
N ARG A 112 1.92 -7.72 3.64
CA ARG A 112 2.40 -8.34 4.90
C ARG A 112 3.33 -9.50 4.64
N ILE A 113 2.99 -10.39 3.70
CA ILE A 113 3.87 -11.52 3.32
C ILE A 113 5.22 -11.00 2.81
N GLN A 114 5.22 -9.93 2.01
CA GLN A 114 6.44 -9.39 1.42
C GLN A 114 7.31 -8.65 2.43
N ALA A 115 6.70 -7.84 3.29
CA ALA A 115 7.39 -6.92 4.18
C ALA A 115 7.86 -7.58 5.49
N GLN A 116 7.23 -8.67 5.91
CA GLN A 116 7.50 -9.31 7.19
C GLN A 116 8.06 -10.72 7.01
N PRO A 117 8.99 -11.17 7.87
CA PRO A 117 9.44 -12.56 7.88
C PRO A 117 8.42 -13.49 8.56
N ALA A 118 7.20 -13.02 8.83
CA ALA A 118 6.17 -13.79 9.49
C ALA A 118 5.29 -14.52 8.48
N PHE A 119 5.01 -15.78 8.75
CA PHE A 119 3.98 -16.54 8.05
C PHE A 119 2.60 -16.04 8.46
N ILE A 120 1.73 -15.83 7.50
CA ILE A 120 0.32 -15.48 7.71
C ILE A 120 -0.56 -16.28 6.78
N THR A 121 -1.68 -16.78 7.32
CA THR A 121 -2.76 -17.35 6.51
C THR A 121 -3.69 -16.22 6.04
N PHE A 122 -4.47 -16.46 5.00
CA PHE A 122 -5.46 -15.48 4.57
C PHE A 122 -6.53 -15.27 5.65
N GLN A 123 -6.90 -16.32 6.39
CA GLN A 123 -7.81 -16.19 7.54
C GLN A 123 -7.27 -15.24 8.61
N ASN A 124 -5.99 -15.38 8.99
CA ASN A 124 -5.40 -14.44 9.94
C ASN A 124 -5.54 -12.99 9.44
N GLN A 125 -5.39 -12.77 8.12
CA GLN A 125 -5.60 -11.46 7.52
C GLN A 125 -7.05 -11.01 7.63
N VAL A 126 -8.00 -11.88 7.31
CA VAL A 126 -9.45 -11.59 7.41
C VAL A 126 -9.83 -11.27 8.86
N ASP A 127 -9.35 -12.07 9.82
CA ASP A 127 -9.64 -11.87 11.24
C ASP A 127 -9.07 -10.55 11.77
N ASP A 128 -7.87 -10.18 11.35
CA ASP A 128 -7.27 -8.88 11.68
C ASP A 128 -8.07 -7.71 11.09
N MET A 129 -8.67 -7.92 9.92
CA MET A 129 -9.47 -6.91 9.24
C MET A 129 -10.88 -6.72 9.86
N LYS A 130 -11.44 -7.74 10.54
CA LYS A 130 -12.76 -7.64 11.21
C LYS A 130 -12.87 -6.46 12.16
N GLY A 131 -11.76 -6.08 12.79
CA GLY A 131 -11.71 -4.95 13.73
C GLY A 131 -11.56 -3.57 13.07
N LEU A 132 -11.47 -3.49 11.74
CA LEU A 132 -11.25 -2.23 11.04
C LEU A 132 -12.55 -1.43 10.96
N SER A 133 -12.61 -0.30 11.66
CA SER A 133 -13.71 0.65 11.59
C SER A 133 -13.33 1.85 10.70
N ILE A 134 -13.99 1.96 9.54
CA ILE A 134 -13.78 3.08 8.64
C ILE A 134 -14.24 4.41 9.25
N THR A 135 -15.34 4.40 9.98
CA THR A 135 -15.88 5.60 10.66
C THR A 135 -14.91 6.12 11.69
N THR A 136 -14.38 5.24 12.56
CA THR A 136 -13.36 5.63 13.56
C THR A 136 -12.08 6.14 12.91
N PHE A 137 -11.69 5.59 11.76
CA PHE A 137 -10.56 6.10 11.00
C PHE A 137 -10.82 7.53 10.50
N ILE A 138 -11.97 7.76 9.88
CA ILE A 138 -12.34 9.07 9.33
C ILE A 138 -12.50 10.11 10.43
N GLU A 139 -13.21 9.81 11.52
CA GLU A 139 -13.41 10.69 12.66
C GLU A 139 -12.08 11.21 13.24
N ARG A 140 -11.09 10.34 13.35
CA ARG A 140 -9.74 10.77 13.80
C ARG A 140 -9.14 11.83 12.89
N TRP A 141 -9.22 11.66 11.57
CA TRP A 141 -8.62 12.59 10.63
C TRP A 141 -9.45 13.84 10.41
N VAL A 142 -10.77 13.77 10.54
CA VAL A 142 -11.66 14.94 10.55
C VAL A 142 -11.33 15.88 11.71
N SER A 143 -10.84 15.35 12.85
CA SER A 143 -10.41 16.19 13.97
C SER A 143 -9.18 17.05 13.67
N VAL A 144 -8.44 16.77 12.60
CA VAL A 144 -7.22 17.49 12.21
C VAL A 144 -7.49 18.54 11.13
N GLY A 145 -8.46 18.30 10.25
CA GLY A 145 -8.73 19.19 9.13
C GLY A 145 -9.85 18.70 8.20
N THR A 146 -10.00 19.35 7.07
CA THR A 146 -10.98 18.94 6.05
C THR A 146 -10.59 17.60 5.46
N PHE A 147 -11.43 16.59 5.63
CA PHE A 147 -11.19 15.23 5.14
C PHE A 147 -11.83 15.04 3.77
N LYS A 148 -11.04 14.65 2.78
CA LYS A 148 -11.48 14.35 1.41
C LYS A 148 -11.20 12.90 1.07
N MET A 149 -12.24 12.18 0.66
CA MET A 149 -12.19 10.76 0.30
C MET A 149 -12.30 10.60 -1.20
N TYR A 150 -11.55 9.63 -1.74
CA TYR A 150 -11.62 9.25 -3.16
C TYR A 150 -11.45 7.75 -3.30
N TRP A 151 -12.01 7.19 -4.38
CA TRP A 151 -11.75 5.80 -4.74
C TRP A 151 -10.33 5.61 -5.27
N PHE A 152 -9.65 4.59 -4.79
CA PHE A 152 -8.46 4.03 -5.42
C PHE A 152 -8.90 2.94 -6.42
N ASP A 153 -9.75 3.31 -7.34
CA ASP A 153 -10.21 2.48 -8.45
C ASP A 153 -9.86 3.16 -9.76
N ARG A 154 -9.23 2.42 -10.66
CA ARG A 154 -8.69 2.99 -11.90
C ARG A 154 -9.75 3.72 -12.72
N ASN A 155 -10.96 3.17 -12.77
CA ASN A 155 -12.07 3.74 -13.54
C ASN A 155 -12.67 5.01 -12.91
N LYS A 156 -12.29 5.32 -11.66
CA LYS A 156 -12.72 6.53 -10.93
C LYS A 156 -11.62 7.60 -10.87
N LEU A 157 -10.41 7.26 -11.29
CA LEU A 157 -9.30 8.20 -11.32
C LEU A 157 -9.31 9.02 -12.62
N ILE A 158 -8.96 10.29 -12.52
CA ILE A 158 -8.77 11.17 -13.67
C ILE A 158 -7.64 10.58 -14.55
N ASN A 159 -7.89 10.48 -15.84
CA ASN A 159 -6.99 9.87 -16.81
C ASN A 159 -6.58 8.42 -16.45
N LEU A 160 -7.40 7.72 -15.65
CA LEU A 160 -7.11 6.36 -15.16
C LEU A 160 -5.77 6.25 -14.39
N ASP A 161 -5.26 7.36 -13.86
CA ASP A 161 -3.96 7.48 -13.22
C ASP A 161 -4.03 8.21 -11.88
N ILE A 162 -3.44 7.61 -10.83
CA ILE A 162 -3.45 8.18 -9.47
C ILE A 162 -2.63 9.48 -9.36
N VAL A 163 -1.61 9.65 -10.20
CA VAL A 163 -0.79 10.86 -10.19
C VAL A 163 -1.61 12.01 -10.78
N ASP A 164 -2.20 11.80 -11.95
CA ASP A 164 -3.04 12.79 -12.61
C ASP A 164 -4.23 13.17 -11.73
N ASP A 165 -4.89 12.19 -11.11
CA ASP A 165 -6.01 12.44 -10.20
C ASP A 165 -5.57 13.28 -9.00
N PHE A 166 -4.49 12.89 -8.31
CA PHE A 166 -4.01 13.61 -7.14
C PHE A 166 -3.61 15.05 -7.47
N PHE A 167 -2.80 15.24 -8.53
CA PHE A 167 -2.38 16.59 -8.93
C PHE A 167 -3.56 17.48 -9.34
N ASN A 168 -4.57 16.89 -9.98
CA ASN A 168 -5.82 17.62 -10.26
C ASN A 168 -6.53 18.03 -8.97
N ARG A 169 -6.66 17.14 -7.96
CA ARG A 169 -7.33 17.40 -6.68
C ARG A 169 -6.68 18.50 -5.86
N ILE A 170 -5.37 18.68 -6.00
CA ILE A 170 -4.63 19.75 -5.31
C ILE A 170 -4.52 21.05 -6.14
N GLY A 171 -5.23 21.15 -7.26
CA GLY A 171 -5.27 22.36 -8.08
C GLY A 171 -4.16 22.47 -9.13
N PHE A 172 -3.42 21.39 -9.43
CA PHE A 172 -2.30 21.34 -10.37
C PHE A 172 -2.68 20.77 -11.74
N ALA A 173 -3.96 20.76 -12.09
CA ALA A 173 -4.46 20.27 -13.39
C ALA A 173 -3.75 20.88 -14.60
N GLY A 174 -3.46 22.18 -14.54
CA GLY A 174 -2.81 22.93 -15.63
C GLY A 174 -1.33 22.56 -15.85
N TYR A 175 -0.72 21.77 -14.98
CA TYR A 175 0.69 21.41 -15.06
C TYR A 175 0.93 19.91 -15.26
N LEU A 176 -0.12 19.13 -15.55
CA LEU A 176 0.00 17.68 -15.73
C LEU A 176 0.93 17.30 -16.89
N SER A 177 0.99 18.12 -17.95
CA SER A 177 1.90 17.94 -19.08
C SER A 177 3.37 18.15 -18.73
N ASP A 178 3.66 18.92 -17.69
CA ASP A 178 5.01 19.30 -17.28
C ASP A 178 5.59 18.31 -16.25
N LEU A 179 4.74 17.41 -15.73
CA LEU A 179 5.19 16.41 -14.76
C LEU A 179 6.07 15.35 -15.40
N GLU A 180 7.21 15.13 -14.81
CA GLU A 180 8.02 13.95 -15.09
C GLU A 180 7.31 12.72 -14.51
N LYS A 181 6.85 11.84 -15.40
CA LYS A 181 6.16 10.59 -15.02
C LYS A 181 7.16 9.45 -14.92
N CYS A 182 6.98 8.61 -13.91
CA CYS A 182 7.74 7.39 -13.79
C CYS A 182 7.45 6.47 -14.98
N PRO A 183 8.44 6.09 -15.80
CA PRO A 183 8.22 5.33 -17.04
C PRO A 183 7.81 3.87 -16.79
N TYR A 184 7.82 3.41 -15.54
CA TYR A 184 7.47 2.04 -15.15
C TYR A 184 6.61 2.05 -13.88
N ASN A 185 5.90 0.93 -13.65
CA ASN A 185 5.21 0.74 -12.37
C ASN A 185 6.25 0.40 -11.28
N PRO A 186 6.55 1.33 -10.37
CA PRO A 186 7.59 1.14 -9.37
C PRO A 186 7.22 0.08 -8.31
N ASN A 187 5.93 -0.21 -8.16
CA ASN A 187 5.40 -1.16 -7.19
C ASN A 187 4.43 -2.13 -7.88
N PRO A 188 4.93 -3.08 -8.69
CA PRO A 188 4.06 -4.08 -9.28
C PRO A 188 3.45 -4.93 -8.15
N SER A 189 2.17 -5.25 -8.28
CA SER A 189 1.55 -6.22 -7.38
C SER A 189 2.29 -7.56 -7.48
N ILE A 190 2.70 -8.12 -6.35
CA ILE A 190 3.30 -9.46 -6.29
C ILE A 190 2.19 -10.44 -5.94
N GLY A 191 2.06 -11.49 -6.74
CA GLY A 191 1.00 -12.49 -6.60
C GLY A 191 1.43 -13.86 -7.15
N GLY A 192 0.46 -14.70 -7.44
CA GLY A 192 0.69 -16.04 -7.98
C GLY A 192 1.65 -16.88 -7.12
N ASN A 193 2.35 -17.79 -7.78
CA ASN A 193 3.28 -18.69 -7.09
C ASN A 193 4.47 -17.97 -6.43
N LEU A 194 4.82 -16.75 -6.84
CA LEU A 194 5.88 -15.99 -6.17
C LEU A 194 5.48 -15.59 -4.74
N LEU A 195 4.24 -15.16 -4.55
CA LEU A 195 3.70 -14.84 -3.23
C LEU A 195 3.61 -16.08 -2.34
N PHE A 196 3.19 -17.21 -2.92
CA PHE A 196 3.13 -18.50 -2.25
C PHE A 196 4.50 -18.93 -1.75
N LEU A 197 5.52 -18.95 -2.61
CA LEU A 197 6.89 -19.34 -2.26
C LEU A 197 7.48 -18.42 -1.18
N LYS A 198 7.18 -17.12 -1.23
CA LYS A 198 7.61 -16.19 -0.19
C LYS A 198 6.96 -16.51 1.16
N ASN A 199 5.66 -16.81 1.18
CA ASN A 199 4.97 -17.15 2.44
C ASN A 199 5.46 -18.50 3.00
N ALA A 200 5.77 -19.46 2.12
CA ALA A 200 6.39 -20.73 2.50
C ALA A 200 7.78 -20.51 3.14
N ALA A 201 8.59 -19.62 2.55
CA ALA A 201 9.87 -19.26 3.14
C ALA A 201 9.71 -18.62 4.52
N ASN A 202 8.71 -17.78 4.71
CA ASN A 202 8.39 -17.20 6.01
C ASN A 202 8.00 -18.27 7.03
N TYR A 203 7.20 -19.28 6.63
CA TYR A 203 6.83 -20.41 7.47
C TYR A 203 8.06 -21.21 7.93
N LEU A 204 8.93 -21.54 7.00
CA LEU A 204 10.18 -22.27 7.27
C LEU A 204 11.25 -21.40 7.95
N ARG A 205 11.00 -20.11 8.15
CA ARG A 205 11.94 -19.13 8.72
C ARG A 205 13.28 -19.10 7.99
N CYS A 206 13.23 -19.22 6.67
CA CYS A 206 14.41 -19.17 5.83
C CYS A 206 14.45 -17.92 4.98
N GLU A 207 15.65 -17.55 4.55
CA GLU A 207 15.83 -16.44 3.63
C GLU A 207 15.23 -16.77 2.27
N PHE A 208 14.66 -15.76 1.64
CA PHE A 208 14.16 -15.80 0.28
C PHE A 208 14.76 -14.63 -0.50
N ILE A 209 14.45 -14.53 -1.78
CA ILE A 209 14.91 -13.41 -2.59
C ILE A 209 14.41 -12.07 -2.02
N SER A 210 15.21 -11.01 -2.22
CA SER A 210 14.86 -9.68 -1.72
C SER A 210 13.55 -9.13 -2.31
N TYR A 211 12.93 -8.19 -1.61
CA TYR A 211 11.76 -7.47 -2.12
C TYR A 211 12.02 -6.84 -3.50
N GLN A 212 13.20 -6.27 -3.71
CA GLN A 212 13.58 -5.67 -4.99
C GLN A 212 13.64 -6.72 -6.11
N SER A 213 14.17 -7.90 -5.82
CA SER A 213 14.21 -9.01 -6.79
C SER A 213 12.79 -9.52 -7.10
N MET A 214 11.93 -9.66 -6.08
CA MET A 214 10.52 -10.01 -6.27
C MET A 214 9.79 -8.98 -7.14
N SER A 215 10.00 -7.69 -6.88
CA SER A 215 9.40 -6.60 -7.67
C SER A 215 9.85 -6.64 -9.13
N LYS A 216 11.14 -6.90 -9.40
CA LYS A 216 11.66 -7.06 -10.76
C LYS A 216 11.04 -8.27 -11.47
N LEU A 217 10.92 -9.41 -10.79
CA LEU A 217 10.28 -10.61 -11.32
C LEU A 217 8.80 -10.35 -11.64
N ALA A 218 8.07 -9.70 -10.75
CA ALA A 218 6.68 -9.35 -10.99
C ALA A 218 6.53 -8.32 -12.12
N ALA A 219 7.44 -7.36 -12.27
CA ALA A 219 7.45 -6.43 -13.39
C ALA A 219 7.68 -7.16 -14.73
N THR A 220 8.55 -8.17 -14.75
CA THR A 220 8.94 -8.93 -15.96
C THR A 220 7.91 -9.98 -16.34
N PHE A 221 7.35 -10.70 -15.38
CA PHE A 221 6.47 -11.85 -15.63
C PHE A 221 5.04 -11.61 -15.13
N ALA A 222 4.08 -11.62 -16.05
CA ALA A 222 2.66 -11.49 -15.69
C ALA A 222 2.18 -12.56 -14.70
N ALA A 223 2.76 -13.78 -14.78
CA ALA A 223 2.46 -14.89 -13.86
C ALA A 223 2.65 -14.53 -12.38
N PHE A 224 3.60 -13.65 -12.08
CA PHE A 224 3.89 -13.20 -10.72
C PHE A 224 3.07 -11.97 -10.29
N ARG A 225 2.10 -11.56 -11.12
CA ARG A 225 1.11 -10.52 -10.81
C ARG A 225 -0.31 -11.05 -10.77
N VAL A 226 -0.49 -12.36 -10.92
CA VAL A 226 -1.83 -12.97 -10.89
C VAL A 226 -2.44 -12.71 -9.52
N PRO A 227 -3.64 -12.08 -9.46
CA PRO A 227 -4.34 -11.86 -8.21
C PRO A 227 -4.68 -13.19 -7.52
N MET A 228 -4.92 -13.12 -6.21
CA MET A 228 -5.43 -14.28 -5.48
C MET A 228 -6.85 -14.61 -5.92
N TYR A 229 -7.14 -15.92 -5.98
CA TYR A 229 -8.52 -16.42 -5.90
C TYR A 229 -9.09 -16.13 -4.51
N LEU A 230 -10.35 -15.74 -4.45
CA LEU A 230 -11.13 -15.71 -3.22
C LEU A 230 -12.36 -16.60 -3.39
N ALA A 231 -12.60 -17.45 -2.42
CA ALA A 231 -13.84 -18.19 -2.36
C ALA A 231 -15.03 -17.23 -2.14
N THR A 232 -16.18 -17.58 -2.68
CA THR A 232 -17.37 -16.72 -2.66
C THR A 232 -17.78 -16.30 -1.25
N ASP A 233 -17.71 -17.22 -0.29
CA ASP A 233 -18.02 -16.97 1.13
C ASP A 233 -17.07 -15.93 1.77
N HIS A 234 -15.78 -15.92 1.42
CA HIS A 234 -14.86 -14.89 1.87
C HIS A 234 -15.17 -13.51 1.26
N VAL A 235 -15.54 -13.49 -0.02
CA VAL A 235 -15.94 -12.25 -0.69
C VAL A 235 -17.20 -11.68 -0.08
N GLU A 236 -18.22 -12.51 0.12
CA GLU A 236 -19.47 -12.15 0.79
C GLU A 236 -19.20 -11.62 2.20
N PHE A 237 -18.40 -12.36 2.98
CA PHE A 237 -18.04 -11.92 4.32
C PHE A 237 -17.36 -10.55 4.35
N LEU A 238 -16.36 -10.31 3.49
CA LEU A 238 -15.64 -9.04 3.42
C LEU A 238 -16.53 -7.89 2.92
N ARG A 239 -17.50 -8.19 2.04
CA ARG A 239 -18.37 -7.17 1.46
C ARG A 239 -19.59 -6.87 2.35
N ASP A 240 -20.23 -7.91 2.87
CA ASP A 240 -21.51 -7.79 3.57
C ASP A 240 -21.34 -7.77 5.10
N GLY A 241 -20.29 -8.41 5.60
CA GLY A 241 -20.00 -8.51 7.04
C GLY A 241 -19.42 -7.25 7.68
N SER A 242 -19.08 -6.23 6.89
CA SER A 242 -18.52 -4.98 7.38
C SER A 242 -19.25 -3.75 6.86
N ASN A 243 -19.36 -2.71 7.68
CA ASN A 243 -19.89 -1.42 7.26
C ASN A 243 -18.95 -0.64 6.31
N TYR A 244 -17.79 -1.19 5.96
CA TYR A 244 -16.74 -0.50 5.24
C TYR A 244 -17.18 -0.08 3.82
N ASN A 245 -17.64 -1.05 3.02
CA ASN A 245 -18.07 -0.77 1.65
C ASN A 245 -19.36 0.07 1.64
N ASN A 246 -20.31 -0.20 2.51
CA ASN A 246 -21.56 0.56 2.59
C ASN A 246 -21.29 2.03 2.86
N TYR A 247 -20.43 2.33 3.81
CA TYR A 247 -20.01 3.70 4.11
C TYR A 247 -19.37 4.38 2.89
N LEU A 248 -18.45 3.68 2.21
CA LEU A 248 -17.79 4.27 1.02
C LEU A 248 -18.76 4.45 -0.15
N PHE A 249 -19.67 3.51 -0.38
CA PHE A 249 -20.67 3.64 -1.45
C PHE A 249 -21.64 4.80 -1.20
N GLU A 250 -22.03 5.02 0.05
CA GLU A 250 -22.88 6.16 0.43
C GLU A 250 -22.18 7.50 0.12
N HIS A 251 -20.87 7.61 0.39
CA HIS A 251 -20.15 8.88 0.30
C HIS A 251 -19.45 9.11 -1.05
N LEU A 252 -19.04 8.04 -1.74
CA LEU A 252 -18.26 8.11 -2.98
C LEU A 252 -19.00 7.57 -4.20
N GLY A 253 -20.18 6.99 -3.99
CA GLY A 253 -20.92 6.25 -5.01
C GLY A 253 -20.33 4.85 -5.29
N PRO A 254 -21.09 3.99 -5.99
CA PRO A 254 -20.70 2.62 -6.26
C PRO A 254 -19.52 2.54 -7.25
N ILE A 255 -18.82 1.41 -7.19
CA ILE A 255 -17.80 0.98 -8.18
C ILE A 255 -18.15 -0.40 -8.71
N ASP A 256 -17.54 -0.75 -9.85
CA ASP A 256 -17.61 -2.12 -10.38
C ASP A 256 -16.76 -3.02 -9.48
N MET A 257 -17.43 -3.92 -8.78
CA MET A 257 -16.73 -4.88 -7.91
C MET A 257 -16.14 -6.00 -8.73
N LYS A 258 -14.88 -6.33 -8.45
CA LYS A 258 -14.18 -7.41 -9.12
C LYS A 258 -14.78 -8.77 -8.77
N ASP A 259 -14.86 -9.63 -9.75
CA ASP A 259 -15.05 -11.05 -9.52
C ASP A 259 -13.67 -11.70 -9.26
N TRP A 260 -13.53 -12.29 -8.08
CA TRP A 260 -12.30 -12.96 -7.66
C TRP A 260 -12.33 -14.47 -7.94
N SER A 261 -13.49 -15.03 -8.32
CA SER A 261 -13.65 -16.45 -8.61
C SER A 261 -12.95 -16.90 -9.90
N ASP A 262 -12.72 -15.96 -10.83
CA ASP A 262 -12.03 -16.24 -12.09
C ASP A 262 -10.51 -16.37 -11.93
N ASN A 263 -9.95 -16.02 -10.77
CA ASN A 263 -8.52 -16.13 -10.54
C ASN A 263 -8.12 -17.59 -10.24
N PRO A 264 -6.93 -18.01 -10.69
CA PRO A 264 -6.44 -19.34 -10.36
C PRO A 264 -6.15 -19.45 -8.86
N PRO A 265 -6.29 -20.65 -8.26
CA PRO A 265 -5.89 -20.87 -6.88
C PRO A 265 -4.39 -20.62 -6.70
N ILE A 266 -3.99 -20.28 -5.47
CA ILE A 266 -2.59 -20.20 -5.07
C ILE A 266 -2.36 -21.27 -3.99
N PRO A 267 -1.40 -22.20 -4.17
CA PRO A 267 -0.48 -22.31 -5.30
C PRO A 267 -1.17 -22.79 -6.58
N ASN A 268 -0.72 -22.27 -7.71
CA ASN A 268 -1.09 -22.83 -9.01
C ASN A 268 -0.14 -24.00 -9.35
N ASN A 269 -0.52 -25.20 -9.01
CA ASN A 269 0.31 -26.40 -9.13
C ASN A 269 0.71 -26.69 -10.58
N ALA A 270 -0.18 -26.43 -11.55
CA ALA A 270 0.11 -26.67 -12.96
C ALA A 270 1.25 -25.78 -13.50
N ARG A 271 1.54 -24.67 -12.84
CA ARG A 271 2.58 -23.72 -13.24
C ARG A 271 3.76 -23.67 -12.31
N LEU A 272 3.69 -24.31 -11.14
CA LEU A 272 4.65 -24.12 -10.06
C LEU A 272 6.09 -24.37 -10.52
N GLN A 273 6.35 -25.49 -11.22
CA GLN A 273 7.69 -25.80 -11.72
C GLN A 273 8.18 -24.74 -12.71
N ALA A 274 7.36 -24.36 -13.69
CA ALA A 274 7.75 -23.34 -14.66
C ALA A 274 8.00 -21.97 -14.02
N ASP A 275 7.30 -21.65 -12.95
CA ASP A 275 7.49 -20.38 -12.21
C ASP A 275 8.76 -20.44 -11.33
N ILE A 276 9.11 -21.61 -10.78
CA ILE A 276 10.38 -21.86 -10.10
C ILE A 276 11.55 -21.72 -11.10
N ASP A 277 11.44 -22.28 -12.30
CA ASP A 277 12.47 -22.16 -13.33
C ASP A 277 12.73 -20.71 -13.74
N LYS A 278 11.64 -19.89 -13.87
CA LYS A 278 11.78 -18.44 -14.09
C LYS A 278 12.50 -17.75 -12.94
N LEU A 279 12.16 -18.09 -11.72
CA LEU A 279 12.81 -17.53 -10.53
C LEU A 279 14.31 -17.80 -10.56
N TYR A 280 14.74 -19.01 -10.93
CA TYR A 280 16.17 -19.35 -11.04
C TYR A 280 16.90 -18.59 -12.15
N LEU A 281 16.24 -18.32 -13.27
CA LEU A 281 16.85 -17.63 -14.40
C LEU A 281 17.14 -16.16 -14.08
N PHE A 282 16.28 -15.52 -13.29
CA PHE A 282 16.30 -14.08 -13.05
C PHE A 282 16.72 -13.68 -11.63
N ALA A 283 16.86 -14.66 -10.74
CA ALA A 283 17.40 -14.49 -9.39
C ALA A 283 18.54 -15.49 -9.16
N PRO A 284 19.72 -15.31 -9.80
CA PRO A 284 20.81 -16.28 -9.76
C PRO A 284 21.40 -16.54 -8.36
N GLY A 285 21.11 -15.67 -7.39
CA GLY A 285 21.44 -15.89 -5.98
C GLY A 285 20.39 -16.71 -5.21
N ALA A 286 19.31 -17.14 -5.85
CA ALA A 286 18.30 -17.96 -5.20
C ALA A 286 18.82 -19.40 -5.01
N ASP A 287 18.73 -19.91 -3.78
CA ASP A 287 19.08 -21.28 -3.46
C ASP A 287 18.04 -22.23 -4.04
N LYS A 288 18.45 -22.99 -5.08
CA LYS A 288 17.58 -23.93 -5.79
C LYS A 288 17.04 -25.03 -4.89
N GLU A 289 17.89 -25.62 -4.08
CA GLU A 289 17.50 -26.71 -3.18
C GLU A 289 16.50 -26.21 -2.13
N LEU A 290 16.76 -25.03 -1.59
CA LEU A 290 15.88 -24.40 -0.62
C LEU A 290 14.50 -24.12 -1.21
N ILE A 291 14.44 -23.55 -2.43
CA ILE A 291 13.17 -23.25 -3.11
C ILE A 291 12.40 -24.54 -3.41
N GLN A 292 13.06 -25.60 -3.84
CA GLN A 292 12.42 -26.89 -4.05
C GLN A 292 11.89 -27.49 -2.74
N LYS A 293 12.64 -27.41 -1.65
CA LYS A 293 12.16 -27.81 -0.33
C LYS A 293 10.96 -27.00 0.13
N ILE A 294 10.98 -25.68 -0.07
CA ILE A 294 9.86 -24.79 0.25
C ILE A 294 8.62 -25.20 -0.55
N ALA A 295 8.77 -25.39 -1.87
CA ALA A 295 7.66 -25.77 -2.72
C ALA A 295 7.09 -27.14 -2.32
N HIS A 296 7.93 -28.12 -2.05
CA HIS A 296 7.52 -29.47 -1.63
C HIS A 296 6.78 -29.43 -0.28
N HIS A 297 7.37 -28.81 0.72
CA HIS A 297 6.74 -28.65 2.04
C HIS A 297 5.39 -27.94 1.95
N ALA A 298 5.34 -26.91 1.14
CA ALA A 298 4.13 -26.12 0.96
C ALA A 298 3.01 -26.88 0.22
N LEU A 299 3.34 -27.87 -0.59
CA LEU A 299 2.37 -28.73 -1.27
C LEU A 299 1.90 -29.89 -0.41
N GLU A 300 2.73 -30.35 0.53
CA GLU A 300 2.36 -31.43 1.45
C GLU A 300 1.36 -30.97 2.52
N ASP A 301 1.47 -29.72 2.96
CA ASP A 301 0.56 -29.10 3.93
C ASP A 301 -0.47 -28.24 3.20
N VAL A 302 -1.49 -28.88 2.65
CA VAL A 302 -2.53 -28.25 1.78
C VAL A 302 -3.31 -27.14 2.51
N ASN A 303 -3.31 -27.15 3.85
CA ASN A 303 -4.19 -26.29 4.65
C ASN A 303 -3.67 -24.90 4.93
N TRP A 304 -2.39 -24.64 4.86
CA TRP A 304 -1.85 -23.37 5.32
C TRP A 304 -1.83 -22.24 4.31
N PHE A 305 -2.01 -22.56 3.05
CA PHE A 305 -2.21 -21.52 2.03
C PHE A 305 -3.60 -21.60 1.39
N SER A 306 -4.38 -22.63 1.71
CA SER A 306 -5.70 -22.78 1.12
C SER A 306 -6.63 -21.71 1.68
N ILE A 307 -7.23 -20.98 0.77
CA ILE A 307 -8.32 -20.05 1.01
C ILE A 307 -9.63 -20.85 1.21
N VAL A 308 -9.58 -22.15 0.95
CA VAL A 308 -10.73 -23.02 0.76
C VAL A 308 -11.15 -23.78 2.02
N ASP A 309 -10.30 -23.86 3.06
CA ASP A 309 -10.60 -24.64 4.27
C ASP A 309 -11.10 -23.80 5.43
N TYR A 310 -12.22 -23.12 5.21
CA TYR A 310 -13.05 -22.62 6.31
C TYR A 310 -14.47 -23.13 6.13
N LYS A 311 -14.68 -24.28 6.69
CA LYS A 311 -16.01 -24.73 7.08
C LYS A 311 -16.27 -24.36 8.54
#